data_2d6214ecdbb398078cce1bf9c9a1eeeb
#
_entry.id   2d6214ecdbb398078cce1bf9c9a1eeeb
#
_cell.length_a   1.000
_cell.length_b   1.000
_cell.length_c   1.000
_cell.angle_alpha   90.00
_cell.angle_beta   90.00
_cell.angle_gamma   90.00
#
_symmetry.space_group_name_H-M   'P 1'
#
loop_
_entity.id
_entity.type
_entity.pdbx_description
1 polymer ?
#
loop_
_entity_poly.entity_id
_entity_poly.type
_entity_poly.pdbx_seq_one_letter_code
_entity_poly.pdbx_strand_id
1 'polypeptide(L)'
;MRRTLHRLNALAVSRATEPGMYADGGGLYLAVSKAGVKSWIFRYRVASGERAHGLGPLHTVSLKQARDKALGCRQQRLDGIDPIEAKKAARTAAIVAAAKTATFRECAERCITAHRDDWSNPKHAKQWSTTLDTYVNPIIGEMPVRAVELDSIIKVLDPIWKTKTTTASRVRGRIESVLDWATVRGFRSGENPARWKGHLEELFSSGKRAAAHLAALDYRDISAFMGALAQQEGIAARALEFAILTAARAGSVIASRWEEIDFKARTWTVPAERMKARREHRYPLSDAATAILAALWETRSSQFVFPGAQAGRPMNAGALLIVLRSMGRTDIVPHGFRSTFRDWCAEVSNFPHEVAEMALAHTVASAVERAYRRGDLFEKRRQLAEAWARYCAKPGTGKVVAFGVR
;
A
#
# COMPACT_ATOMS: atom_id res chain seq x y z
N MET A 1 12.38 -59.37 -40.16
CA MET A 1 13.10 -59.81 -38.94
C MET A 1 12.30 -59.32 -37.71
N ARG A 2 11.84 -60.21 -36.83
CA ARG A 2 11.19 -59.85 -35.56
C ARG A 2 12.22 -59.11 -34.69
N ARG A 3 11.99 -57.87 -34.34
CA ARG A 3 12.81 -57.14 -33.40
C ARG A 3 12.59 -57.73 -32.00
N THR A 4 13.49 -58.63 -31.56
CA THR A 4 13.45 -59.22 -30.25
C THR A 4 13.71 -58.17 -29.20
N LEU A 5 12.84 -58.01 -28.23
CA LEU A 5 13.02 -57.17 -27.03
C LEU A 5 13.57 -58.02 -25.89
N HIS A 6 14.17 -57.34 -24.87
CA HIS A 6 14.62 -57.96 -23.62
C HIS A 6 15.70 -59.02 -23.81
N ARG A 7 16.69 -58.68 -24.64
CA ARG A 7 17.82 -59.60 -24.98
C ARG A 7 18.87 -59.72 -23.85
N LEU A 8 19.01 -58.69 -23.03
CA LEU A 8 19.93 -58.68 -21.89
C LEU A 8 19.23 -59.22 -20.64
N ASN A 9 19.99 -59.93 -19.80
CA ASN A 9 19.58 -60.27 -18.45
C ASN A 9 20.63 -59.69 -17.45
N ALA A 10 20.39 -59.78 -16.17
CA ALA A 10 21.25 -59.22 -15.14
C ALA A 10 22.69 -59.78 -15.22
N LEU A 11 22.84 -61.09 -15.57
CA LEU A 11 24.15 -61.76 -15.71
C LEU A 11 24.86 -61.22 -16.96
N ALA A 12 24.22 -61.05 -18.08
CA ALA A 12 24.81 -60.47 -19.29
C ALA A 12 25.25 -59.01 -19.05
N VAL A 13 24.45 -58.20 -18.34
CA VAL A 13 24.79 -56.84 -17.95
C VAL A 13 26.03 -56.79 -17.03
N SER A 14 26.15 -57.69 -16.05
CA SER A 14 27.32 -57.78 -15.16
C SER A 14 28.58 -58.20 -15.90
N ARG A 15 28.48 -59.18 -16.81
CA ARG A 15 29.60 -59.71 -17.61
C ARG A 15 30.06 -58.86 -18.78
N ALA A 16 29.28 -57.84 -19.16
CA ALA A 16 29.67 -56.91 -20.24
C ALA A 16 30.82 -56.00 -19.77
N THR A 17 32.08 -56.43 -19.92
CA THR A 17 33.29 -55.69 -19.52
C THR A 17 33.98 -55.03 -20.68
N GLU A 18 33.89 -55.62 -21.87
CA GLU A 18 34.53 -55.08 -23.07
C GLU A 18 33.84 -53.76 -23.53
N PRO A 19 34.62 -52.75 -23.93
CA PRO A 19 34.07 -51.51 -24.50
C PRO A 19 33.21 -51.81 -25.73
N GLY A 20 31.94 -51.31 -25.70
CA GLY A 20 31.02 -51.56 -26.81
C GLY A 20 29.54 -51.25 -26.47
N MET A 21 28.68 -51.58 -27.42
CA MET A 21 27.25 -51.37 -27.35
C MET A 21 26.51 -52.70 -27.35
N TYR A 22 25.90 -53.05 -26.25
CA TYR A 22 25.16 -54.33 -26.07
C TYR A 22 23.66 -54.05 -26.21
N ALA A 23 23.07 -54.62 -27.24
CA ALA A 23 21.66 -54.35 -27.57
C ALA A 23 20.70 -55.16 -26.67
N ASP A 24 19.76 -54.49 -26.00
CA ASP A 24 18.64 -55.12 -25.29
C ASP A 24 17.40 -55.26 -26.22
N GLY A 25 17.40 -54.52 -27.30
CA GLY A 25 16.30 -54.50 -28.28
C GLY A 25 15.44 -53.26 -28.17
N GLY A 26 14.64 -52.98 -29.23
CA GLY A 26 13.77 -51.82 -29.27
C GLY A 26 14.46 -50.48 -29.15
N GLY A 27 15.73 -50.37 -29.55
CA GLY A 27 16.55 -49.18 -29.43
C GLY A 27 17.29 -49.02 -28.10
N LEU A 28 17.08 -49.88 -27.13
CA LEU A 28 17.81 -49.85 -25.87
C LEU A 28 19.16 -50.57 -25.95
N TYR A 29 20.24 -49.94 -25.49
CA TYR A 29 21.57 -50.46 -25.44
C TYR A 29 22.23 -50.21 -24.08
N LEU A 30 23.01 -51.17 -23.60
CA LEU A 30 24.02 -50.93 -22.58
C LEU A 30 25.32 -50.49 -23.29
N ALA A 31 25.81 -49.32 -22.99
CA ALA A 31 27.10 -48.82 -23.48
C ALA A 31 28.15 -49.05 -22.41
N VAL A 32 29.27 -49.66 -22.77
CA VAL A 32 30.47 -49.82 -21.94
C VAL A 32 31.57 -48.97 -22.54
N SER A 33 32.06 -48.00 -21.77
CA SER A 33 33.15 -47.11 -22.19
C SER A 33 34.53 -47.84 -22.11
N LYS A 34 35.57 -47.25 -22.72
CA LYS A 34 36.94 -47.74 -22.58
C LYS A 34 37.45 -47.77 -21.12
N ALA A 35 36.88 -46.93 -20.27
CA ALA A 35 37.16 -46.89 -18.83
C ALA A 35 36.27 -47.87 -18.00
N GLY A 36 35.51 -48.76 -18.64
CA GLY A 36 34.63 -49.72 -17.98
C GLY A 36 33.32 -49.14 -17.43
N VAL A 37 33.01 -47.83 -17.64
CA VAL A 37 31.78 -47.23 -17.16
C VAL A 37 30.62 -47.70 -18.01
N LYS A 38 29.55 -48.19 -17.34
CA LYS A 38 28.35 -48.74 -17.96
C LYS A 38 27.21 -47.75 -17.87
N SER A 39 26.54 -47.46 -19.00
CA SER A 39 25.37 -46.56 -19.08
C SER A 39 24.33 -47.04 -20.06
N TRP A 40 23.07 -46.69 -19.83
CA TRP A 40 21.97 -47.02 -20.69
C TRP A 40 21.75 -45.91 -21.74
N ILE A 41 21.58 -46.33 -23.02
CA ILE A 41 21.40 -45.43 -24.17
C ILE A 41 20.20 -45.94 -24.97
N PHE A 42 19.36 -45.01 -25.36
CA PHE A 42 18.27 -45.23 -26.32
C PHE A 42 18.66 -44.65 -27.68
N ARG A 43 18.80 -45.50 -28.72
CA ARG A 43 19.13 -45.11 -30.10
C ARG A 43 17.87 -45.19 -30.97
N TYR A 44 17.68 -44.16 -31.77
CA TYR A 44 16.54 -44.03 -32.69
C TYR A 44 16.91 -43.24 -33.92
N ARG A 45 16.13 -43.39 -35.00
CA ARG A 45 16.33 -42.66 -36.26
C ARG A 45 15.34 -41.49 -36.35
N VAL A 46 15.81 -40.36 -36.83
CA VAL A 46 15.08 -39.20 -37.28
C VAL A 46 15.44 -38.92 -38.76
N ALA A 47 14.73 -38.01 -39.40
CA ALA A 47 15.01 -37.69 -40.81
C ALA A 47 16.45 -37.24 -41.06
N SER A 48 17.07 -36.55 -40.10
CA SER A 48 18.46 -36.07 -40.17
C SER A 48 19.52 -37.13 -39.77
N GLY A 49 19.14 -38.39 -39.50
CA GLY A 49 20.09 -39.43 -39.12
C GLY A 49 19.76 -40.17 -37.81
N GLU A 50 20.78 -40.87 -37.25
CA GLU A 50 20.66 -41.61 -36.01
C GLU A 50 20.96 -40.71 -34.82
N ARG A 51 20.12 -40.80 -33.75
CA ARG A 51 20.32 -40.11 -32.49
C ARG A 51 20.45 -41.11 -31.33
N ALA A 52 21.18 -40.67 -30.30
CA ALA A 52 21.42 -41.46 -29.09
C ALA A 52 21.02 -40.63 -27.84
N HIS A 53 20.05 -41.11 -27.07
CA HIS A 53 19.57 -40.48 -25.83
C HIS A 53 20.07 -41.25 -24.62
N GLY A 54 20.86 -40.65 -23.73
CA GLY A 54 21.31 -41.22 -22.48
C GLY A 54 20.20 -41.35 -21.46
N LEU A 55 19.96 -42.58 -20.98
CA LEU A 55 18.93 -42.87 -19.99
C LEU A 55 19.45 -42.89 -18.55
N GLY A 56 20.78 -42.96 -18.37
CA GLY A 56 21.47 -42.91 -17.10
C GLY A 56 22.52 -44.00 -16.88
N PRO A 57 23.42 -43.87 -15.88
CA PRO A 57 24.45 -44.87 -15.59
C PRO A 57 23.84 -46.10 -14.90
N LEU A 58 24.51 -47.28 -15.11
CA LEU A 58 24.03 -48.57 -14.58
C LEU A 58 23.90 -48.59 -13.05
N HIS A 59 24.76 -47.91 -12.33
CA HIS A 59 24.74 -47.86 -10.87
C HIS A 59 23.50 -47.11 -10.30
N THR A 60 22.86 -46.27 -11.12
CA THR A 60 21.65 -45.49 -10.71
C THR A 60 20.40 -46.05 -11.40
N VAL A 61 20.52 -46.62 -12.59
CA VAL A 61 19.38 -47.06 -13.40
C VAL A 61 19.52 -48.56 -13.66
N SER A 62 18.65 -49.36 -13.03
CA SER A 62 18.59 -50.80 -13.24
C SER A 62 18.15 -51.15 -14.67
N LEU A 63 18.36 -52.41 -15.11
CA LEU A 63 17.89 -52.88 -16.41
C LEU A 63 16.38 -52.73 -16.58
N LYS A 64 15.57 -52.98 -15.52
CA LYS A 64 14.14 -52.78 -15.53
C LYS A 64 13.77 -51.29 -15.78
N GLN A 65 14.40 -50.41 -14.99
CA GLN A 65 14.15 -48.97 -15.14
C GLN A 65 14.62 -48.41 -16.50
N ALA A 66 15.71 -48.96 -17.06
CA ALA A 66 16.17 -48.62 -18.40
C ALA A 66 15.14 -49.02 -19.49
N ARG A 67 14.52 -50.19 -19.34
CA ARG A 67 13.43 -50.62 -20.23
C ARG A 67 12.20 -49.75 -20.15
N ASP A 68 11.81 -49.36 -18.94
CA ASP A 68 10.66 -48.44 -18.71
C ASP A 68 10.92 -47.08 -19.33
N LYS A 69 12.14 -46.50 -19.10
CA LYS A 69 12.55 -45.26 -19.76
C LYS A 69 12.62 -45.35 -21.27
N ALA A 70 13.13 -46.46 -21.81
CA ALA A 70 13.17 -46.70 -23.25
C ALA A 70 11.73 -46.88 -23.84
N LEU A 71 10.79 -47.46 -23.09
CA LEU A 71 9.38 -47.51 -23.47
C LEU A 71 8.81 -46.12 -23.56
N GLY A 72 9.01 -45.25 -22.55
CA GLY A 72 8.56 -43.85 -22.60
C GLY A 72 9.15 -43.08 -23.80
N CYS A 73 10.46 -43.27 -24.10
CA CYS A 73 11.04 -42.70 -25.31
C CYS A 73 10.41 -43.17 -26.62
N ARG A 74 10.03 -44.45 -26.69
CA ARG A 74 9.31 -45.03 -27.86
C ARG A 74 7.92 -44.42 -27.99
N GLN A 75 7.18 -44.26 -26.90
CA GLN A 75 5.88 -43.58 -26.88
C GLN A 75 5.98 -42.15 -27.40
N GLN A 76 6.91 -41.35 -26.83
CA GLN A 76 7.16 -40.01 -27.32
C GLN A 76 7.46 -39.96 -28.83
N ARG A 77 8.22 -40.95 -29.34
CA ARG A 77 8.50 -41.07 -30.79
C ARG A 77 7.27 -41.37 -31.61
N LEU A 78 6.35 -42.21 -31.11
CA LEU A 78 5.07 -42.45 -31.75
C LEU A 78 4.19 -41.21 -31.83
N ASP A 79 4.26 -40.37 -30.79
CA ASP A 79 3.55 -39.07 -30.72
C ASP A 79 4.25 -37.95 -31.50
N GLY A 80 5.30 -38.28 -32.28
CA GLY A 80 6.06 -37.32 -33.08
C GLY A 80 7.06 -36.46 -32.27
N ILE A 81 7.23 -36.71 -30.98
CA ILE A 81 8.10 -35.95 -30.07
C ILE A 81 9.51 -36.54 -30.06
N ASP A 82 10.54 -35.69 -30.20
CA ASP A 82 11.92 -36.10 -30.04
C ASP A 82 12.31 -36.07 -28.55
N PRO A 83 12.72 -37.22 -27.95
CA PRO A 83 13.05 -37.29 -26.51
C PRO A 83 14.19 -36.36 -26.07
N ILE A 84 15.17 -36.08 -26.97
CA ILE A 84 16.27 -35.17 -26.68
C ILE A 84 15.79 -33.72 -26.65
N GLU A 85 15.00 -33.32 -27.63
CA GLU A 85 14.44 -31.98 -27.70
C GLU A 85 13.42 -31.72 -26.57
N ALA A 86 12.59 -32.72 -26.24
CA ALA A 86 11.68 -32.63 -25.09
C ALA A 86 12.43 -32.41 -23.78
N LYS A 87 13.51 -33.18 -23.54
CA LYS A 87 14.37 -33.01 -22.35
C LYS A 87 15.05 -31.62 -22.32
N LYS A 88 15.53 -31.14 -23.47
CA LYS A 88 16.15 -29.81 -23.60
C LYS A 88 15.13 -28.70 -23.34
N ALA A 89 13.93 -28.82 -23.91
CA ALA A 89 12.84 -27.87 -23.70
C ALA A 89 12.43 -27.82 -22.21
N ALA A 90 12.26 -29.00 -21.57
CA ALA A 90 11.94 -29.06 -20.13
C ALA A 90 13.05 -28.43 -19.26
N ARG A 91 14.32 -28.66 -19.60
CA ARG A 91 15.44 -28.02 -18.89
C ARG A 91 15.45 -26.50 -19.07
N THR A 92 15.22 -26.02 -20.29
CA THR A 92 15.14 -24.61 -20.58
C THR A 92 13.95 -23.96 -19.85
N ALA A 93 12.80 -24.61 -19.87
CA ALA A 93 11.62 -24.16 -19.13
C ALA A 93 11.88 -24.07 -17.62
N ALA A 94 12.57 -25.06 -17.04
CA ALA A 94 12.94 -25.05 -15.63
C ALA A 94 13.93 -23.91 -15.29
N ILE A 95 14.90 -23.62 -16.16
CA ILE A 95 15.84 -22.48 -15.99
C ILE A 95 15.08 -21.16 -16.06
N VAL A 96 14.18 -20.99 -17.04
CA VAL A 96 13.36 -19.79 -17.17
C VAL A 96 12.43 -19.61 -15.97
N ALA A 97 11.83 -20.70 -15.49
CA ALA A 97 10.99 -20.66 -14.29
C ALA A 97 11.79 -20.30 -13.03
N ALA A 98 13.01 -20.82 -12.90
CA ALA A 98 13.91 -20.47 -11.80
C ALA A 98 14.38 -19.00 -11.87
N ALA A 99 14.71 -18.51 -13.06
CA ALA A 99 15.11 -17.11 -13.28
C ALA A 99 13.97 -16.11 -13.00
N LYS A 100 12.70 -16.53 -13.12
CA LYS A 100 11.51 -15.73 -12.79
C LYS A 100 11.08 -15.87 -11.32
N THR A 101 11.88 -16.48 -10.46
CA THR A 101 11.55 -16.60 -9.05
C THR A 101 11.95 -15.31 -8.35
N ALA A 102 10.96 -14.58 -7.82
CA ALA A 102 11.16 -13.42 -6.98
C ALA A 102 10.45 -13.63 -5.64
N THR A 103 11.01 -13.10 -4.56
CA THR A 103 10.34 -13.09 -3.26
C THR A 103 9.23 -12.05 -3.22
N PHE A 104 8.33 -12.16 -2.23
CA PHE A 104 7.31 -11.14 -2.02
C PHE A 104 7.95 -9.77 -1.75
N ARG A 105 9.02 -9.71 -0.95
CA ARG A 105 9.76 -8.48 -0.63
C ARG A 105 10.31 -7.82 -1.90
N GLU A 106 10.98 -8.56 -2.75
CA GLU A 106 11.51 -8.03 -4.02
C GLU A 106 10.40 -7.51 -4.93
N CYS A 107 9.28 -8.22 -5.00
CA CYS A 107 8.11 -7.76 -5.76
C CYS A 107 7.52 -6.49 -5.17
N ALA A 108 7.45 -6.38 -3.84
CA ALA A 108 6.95 -5.19 -3.14
C ALA A 108 7.84 -3.96 -3.40
N GLU A 109 9.15 -4.11 -3.31
CA GLU A 109 10.11 -3.03 -3.59
C GLU A 109 10.02 -2.54 -5.04
N ARG A 110 9.96 -3.48 -5.99
CA ARG A 110 9.79 -3.16 -7.42
C ARG A 110 8.44 -2.51 -7.71
N CYS A 111 7.36 -2.98 -7.08
CA CYS A 111 6.02 -2.41 -7.19
C CYS A 111 6.00 -0.97 -6.64
N ILE A 112 6.57 -0.73 -5.45
CA ILE A 112 6.68 0.60 -4.85
C ILE A 112 7.49 1.54 -5.76
N THR A 113 8.60 1.06 -6.31
CA THR A 113 9.45 1.85 -7.22
C THR A 113 8.69 2.22 -8.50
N ALA A 114 7.95 1.28 -9.08
CA ALA A 114 7.20 1.50 -10.31
C ALA A 114 6.06 2.53 -10.17
N HIS A 115 5.46 2.65 -8.97
CA HIS A 115 4.36 3.59 -8.71
C HIS A 115 4.80 4.86 -7.95
N ARG A 116 6.09 5.00 -7.67
CA ARG A 116 6.60 6.13 -6.86
C ARG A 116 6.25 7.49 -7.45
N ASP A 117 6.36 7.61 -8.75
CA ASP A 117 6.14 8.88 -9.46
C ASP A 117 4.65 9.21 -9.62
N ASP A 118 3.77 8.21 -9.53
CA ASP A 118 2.32 8.40 -9.56
C ASP A 118 1.78 8.93 -8.22
N TRP A 119 2.55 8.76 -7.13
CA TRP A 119 2.10 9.18 -5.80
C TRP A 119 2.40 10.65 -5.53
N SER A 120 1.35 11.42 -5.37
CA SER A 120 1.41 12.86 -5.09
C SER A 120 2.11 13.23 -3.78
N ASN A 121 2.28 12.27 -2.85
CA ASN A 121 2.90 12.51 -1.55
C ASN A 121 4.10 11.58 -1.35
N PRO A 122 5.34 12.10 -1.25
CA PRO A 122 6.54 11.29 -1.01
C PRO A 122 6.46 10.42 0.26
N LYS A 123 5.69 10.87 1.26
CA LYS A 123 5.45 10.10 2.49
C LYS A 123 4.66 8.83 2.23
N HIS A 124 3.93 8.73 1.11
CA HIS A 124 3.12 7.56 0.78
C HIS A 124 3.98 6.33 0.51
N ALA A 125 5.05 6.47 -0.29
CA ALA A 125 6.02 5.40 -0.53
C ALA A 125 6.63 4.89 0.79
N LYS A 126 7.07 5.82 1.66
CA LYS A 126 7.61 5.45 2.98
C LYS A 126 6.58 4.72 3.86
N GLN A 127 5.31 5.13 3.83
CA GLN A 127 4.24 4.44 4.55
C GLN A 127 3.98 3.03 4.01
N TRP A 128 4.11 2.82 2.70
CA TRP A 128 4.01 1.50 2.11
C TRP A 128 5.13 0.59 2.63
N SER A 129 6.39 1.00 2.48
CA SER A 129 7.54 0.23 2.95
C SER A 129 7.43 -0.07 4.44
N THR A 130 7.26 0.96 5.29
CA THR A 130 7.16 0.77 6.75
C THR A 130 6.04 -0.20 7.12
N THR A 131 4.89 -0.13 6.45
CA THR A 131 3.75 -1.01 6.78
C THR A 131 4.02 -2.45 6.33
N LEU A 132 4.59 -2.64 5.14
CA LEU A 132 4.97 -3.97 4.67
C LEU A 132 6.08 -4.57 5.53
N ASP A 133 7.09 -3.79 5.92
CA ASP A 133 8.18 -4.23 6.79
C ASP A 133 7.68 -4.60 8.19
N THR A 134 6.69 -3.87 8.72
CA THR A 134 6.17 -4.13 10.06
C THR A 134 5.27 -5.36 10.13
N TYR A 135 4.39 -5.54 9.16
CA TYR A 135 3.30 -6.52 9.27
C TYR A 135 3.39 -7.68 8.28
N VAL A 136 4.05 -7.52 7.14
CA VAL A 136 3.99 -8.48 6.03
C VAL A 136 5.32 -9.22 5.85
N ASN A 137 6.41 -8.48 5.72
CA ASN A 137 7.72 -9.02 5.44
C ASN A 137 8.25 -10.00 6.50
N PRO A 138 7.92 -9.87 7.81
CA PRO A 138 8.31 -10.89 8.79
C PRO A 138 7.68 -12.26 8.59
N ILE A 139 6.55 -12.34 7.85
CA ILE A 139 5.80 -13.58 7.65
C ILE A 139 5.98 -14.14 6.24
N ILE A 140 5.84 -13.29 5.22
CA ILE A 140 5.87 -13.73 3.82
C ILE A 140 6.96 -13.06 2.98
N GLY A 141 7.76 -12.16 3.55
CA GLY A 141 8.74 -11.37 2.79
C GLY A 141 9.71 -12.21 1.97
N GLU A 142 10.24 -13.27 2.56
CA GLU A 142 11.23 -14.16 1.93
C GLU A 142 10.60 -15.33 1.15
N MET A 143 9.26 -15.45 1.18
CA MET A 143 8.58 -16.48 0.40
C MET A 143 8.63 -16.14 -1.11
N PRO A 144 8.85 -17.13 -1.97
CA PRO A 144 8.62 -16.95 -3.40
C PRO A 144 7.19 -16.43 -3.62
N VAL A 145 7.04 -15.33 -4.36
CA VAL A 145 5.73 -14.66 -4.53
C VAL A 145 4.67 -15.57 -5.14
N ARG A 146 5.09 -16.57 -5.91
CA ARG A 146 4.20 -17.62 -6.47
C ARG A 146 3.65 -18.59 -5.41
N ALA A 147 4.31 -18.71 -4.25
CA ALA A 147 3.90 -19.58 -3.15
C ALA A 147 3.06 -18.85 -2.09
N VAL A 148 2.79 -17.57 -2.28
CA VAL A 148 1.93 -16.78 -1.38
C VAL A 148 0.47 -17.14 -1.69
N GLU A 149 -0.13 -17.90 -0.77
CA GLU A 149 -1.51 -18.35 -0.85
C GLU A 149 -2.35 -17.83 0.32
N LEU A 150 -3.63 -18.18 0.36
CA LEU A 150 -4.62 -17.70 1.31
C LEU A 150 -4.17 -17.83 2.76
N ASP A 151 -3.64 -18.99 3.17
CA ASP A 151 -3.19 -19.23 4.54
C ASP A 151 -2.08 -18.25 4.97
N SER A 152 -1.23 -17.87 4.03
CA SER A 152 -0.17 -16.89 4.27
C SER A 152 -0.74 -15.50 4.51
N ILE A 153 -1.80 -15.13 3.78
CA ILE A 153 -2.50 -13.84 3.95
C ILE A 153 -3.24 -13.81 5.30
N ILE A 154 -3.90 -14.90 5.66
CA ILE A 154 -4.60 -15.02 6.96
C ILE A 154 -3.60 -14.84 8.11
N LYS A 155 -2.43 -15.49 8.07
CA LYS A 155 -1.38 -15.35 9.09
C LYS A 155 -0.92 -13.90 9.28
N VAL A 156 -0.88 -13.11 8.21
CA VAL A 156 -0.53 -11.68 8.27
C VAL A 156 -1.67 -10.85 8.86
N LEU A 157 -2.91 -11.11 8.47
CA LEU A 157 -4.04 -10.23 8.78
C LEU A 157 -4.70 -10.53 10.13
N ASP A 158 -4.80 -11.79 10.52
CA ASP A 158 -5.53 -12.23 11.73
C ASP A 158 -5.08 -11.50 13.01
N PRO A 159 -3.77 -11.35 13.30
CA PRO A 159 -3.31 -10.69 14.52
C PRO A 159 -3.73 -9.23 14.65
N ILE A 160 -3.98 -8.56 13.50
CA ILE A 160 -4.26 -7.12 13.45
C ILE A 160 -5.70 -6.82 13.04
N TRP A 161 -6.48 -7.80 12.56
CA TRP A 161 -7.80 -7.54 12.00
C TRP A 161 -8.78 -7.00 13.02
N LYS A 162 -8.85 -7.62 14.19
CA LYS A 162 -9.78 -7.21 15.26
C LYS A 162 -9.32 -5.96 16.03
N THR A 163 -8.00 -5.78 16.18
CA THR A 163 -7.43 -4.72 17.04
C THR A 163 -7.11 -3.44 16.28
N LYS A 164 -6.70 -3.55 15.00
CA LYS A 164 -6.26 -2.45 14.13
C LYS A 164 -6.91 -2.53 12.75
N THR A 165 -8.23 -2.69 12.69
CA THR A 165 -9.01 -2.98 11.47
C THR A 165 -8.67 -2.05 10.29
N THR A 166 -8.55 -0.74 10.51
CA THR A 166 -8.17 0.21 9.45
C THR A 166 -6.76 -0.06 8.91
N THR A 167 -5.83 -0.42 9.78
CA THR A 167 -4.46 -0.79 9.39
C THR A 167 -4.47 -2.11 8.63
N ALA A 168 -5.17 -3.12 9.14
CA ALA A 168 -5.30 -4.43 8.51
C ALA A 168 -5.90 -4.33 7.09
N SER A 169 -6.95 -3.54 6.91
CA SER A 169 -7.54 -3.28 5.58
C SER A 169 -6.54 -2.62 4.62
N ARG A 170 -5.72 -1.69 5.09
CA ARG A 170 -4.65 -1.07 4.28
C ARG A 170 -3.52 -2.06 3.97
N VAL A 171 -3.11 -2.89 4.95
CA VAL A 171 -2.12 -3.95 4.76
C VAL A 171 -2.61 -4.92 3.68
N ARG A 172 -3.85 -5.40 3.79
CA ARG A 172 -4.47 -6.27 2.80
C ARG A 172 -4.43 -5.65 1.38
N GLY A 173 -4.90 -4.40 1.23
CA GLY A 173 -4.90 -3.73 -0.07
C GLY A 173 -3.50 -3.55 -0.66
N ARG A 174 -2.45 -3.36 0.17
CA ARG A 174 -1.06 -3.31 -0.29
C ARG A 174 -0.56 -4.67 -0.74
N ILE A 175 -0.86 -5.73 0.00
CA ILE A 175 -0.54 -7.11 -0.42
C ILE A 175 -1.22 -7.41 -1.75
N GLU A 176 -2.52 -7.11 -1.88
CA GLU A 176 -3.28 -7.29 -3.11
C GLU A 176 -2.59 -6.60 -4.30
N SER A 177 -2.22 -5.32 -4.14
CA SER A 177 -1.54 -4.56 -5.21
C SER A 177 -0.18 -5.16 -5.60
N VAL A 178 0.61 -5.64 -4.62
CA VAL A 178 1.91 -6.29 -4.90
C VAL A 178 1.72 -7.60 -5.65
N LEU A 179 0.73 -8.41 -5.26
CA LEU A 179 0.45 -9.68 -5.91
C LEU A 179 -0.11 -9.49 -7.33
N ASP A 180 -0.97 -8.49 -7.55
CA ASP A 180 -1.46 -8.14 -8.89
C ASP A 180 -0.31 -7.68 -9.79
N TRP A 181 0.56 -6.80 -9.27
CA TRP A 181 1.77 -6.37 -9.98
C TRP A 181 2.67 -7.56 -10.33
N ALA A 182 2.87 -8.48 -9.38
CA ALA A 182 3.68 -9.69 -9.61
C ALA A 182 3.04 -10.62 -10.66
N THR A 183 1.71 -10.71 -10.72
CA THR A 183 0.99 -11.47 -11.75
C THR A 183 1.18 -10.86 -13.13
N VAL A 184 1.02 -9.55 -13.28
CA VAL A 184 1.23 -8.84 -14.56
C VAL A 184 2.68 -8.97 -15.04
N ARG A 185 3.65 -9.01 -14.12
CA ARG A 185 5.07 -9.21 -14.43
C ARG A 185 5.47 -10.67 -14.67
N GLY A 186 4.56 -11.63 -14.50
CA GLY A 186 4.79 -13.06 -14.71
C GLY A 186 5.63 -13.74 -13.62
N PHE A 187 5.75 -13.13 -12.43
CA PHE A 187 6.39 -13.74 -11.25
C PHE A 187 5.48 -14.73 -10.53
N ARG A 188 4.17 -14.62 -10.73
CA ARG A 188 3.15 -15.56 -10.25
C ARG A 188 2.02 -15.69 -11.27
N SER A 189 1.19 -16.73 -11.10
CA SER A 189 -0.02 -16.99 -11.88
C SER A 189 -1.19 -17.33 -10.94
N GLY A 190 -2.39 -17.39 -11.46
CA GLY A 190 -3.60 -17.71 -10.71
C GLY A 190 -4.23 -16.48 -10.06
N GLU A 191 -5.30 -16.70 -9.31
CA GLU A 191 -6.06 -15.66 -8.62
C GLU A 191 -5.26 -15.00 -7.48
N ASN A 192 -5.64 -13.76 -7.15
CA ASN A 192 -5.00 -13.04 -6.06
C ASN A 192 -5.64 -13.42 -4.71
N PRO A 193 -4.90 -14.11 -3.81
CA PRO A 193 -5.43 -14.56 -2.53
C PRO A 193 -5.72 -13.41 -1.55
N ALA A 194 -5.25 -12.20 -1.82
CA ALA A 194 -5.52 -11.01 -1.01
C ALA A 194 -6.76 -10.22 -1.48
N ARG A 195 -7.45 -10.69 -2.53
CA ARG A 195 -8.68 -10.06 -3.03
C ARG A 195 -9.75 -10.01 -1.95
N TRP A 196 -10.42 -8.85 -1.81
CA TRP A 196 -11.46 -8.69 -0.81
C TRP A 196 -12.79 -9.28 -1.26
N LYS A 197 -13.34 -8.72 -2.33
CA LYS A 197 -14.69 -9.03 -2.80
C LYS A 197 -14.80 -10.47 -3.31
N GLY A 198 -15.76 -11.21 -2.79
CA GLY A 198 -16.00 -12.61 -3.13
C GLY A 198 -14.89 -13.55 -2.64
N HIS A 199 -14.04 -13.14 -1.70
CA HIS A 199 -12.95 -13.95 -1.18
C HIS A 199 -12.69 -13.69 0.31
N LEU A 200 -11.81 -12.75 0.68
CA LEU A 200 -11.48 -12.49 2.09
C LEU A 200 -12.64 -11.90 2.90
N GLU A 201 -13.63 -11.30 2.25
CA GLU A 201 -14.83 -10.78 2.93
C GLU A 201 -15.67 -11.88 3.59
N GLU A 202 -15.56 -13.14 3.12
CA GLU A 202 -16.22 -14.29 3.73
C GLU A 202 -15.51 -14.79 5.00
N LEU A 203 -14.20 -14.49 5.13
CA LEU A 203 -13.38 -14.92 6.27
C LEU A 203 -13.24 -13.85 7.33
N PHE A 204 -13.17 -12.61 6.90
CA PHE A 204 -13.00 -11.47 7.78
C PHE A 204 -14.27 -10.64 7.80
N SER A 205 -14.87 -10.49 8.98
CA SER A 205 -15.97 -9.55 9.14
C SER A 205 -15.56 -8.18 8.62
N SER A 206 -16.43 -7.53 7.88
CA SER A 206 -16.13 -6.23 7.22
C SER A 206 -15.76 -5.10 8.19
N GLY A 207 -15.61 -5.41 9.48
CA GLY A 207 -15.13 -4.48 10.51
C GLY A 207 -15.78 -3.09 10.44
N LYS A 208 -16.99 -3.01 9.89
CA LYS A 208 -17.81 -1.81 10.00
C LYS A 208 -18.21 -1.63 11.47
N ARG A 209 -17.21 -1.35 12.33
CA ARG A 209 -17.54 -0.47 13.44
C ARG A 209 -18.16 0.75 12.78
N ALA A 210 -19.41 1.06 13.16
CA ALA A 210 -19.99 2.36 12.85
C ALA A 210 -18.84 3.35 13.03
N ALA A 211 -18.50 4.08 11.96
CA ALA A 211 -17.36 4.98 12.00
C ALA A 211 -17.54 5.82 13.24
N ALA A 212 -16.73 5.56 14.28
CA ALA A 212 -16.80 6.38 15.48
C ALA A 212 -16.55 7.79 14.99
N HIS A 213 -17.49 8.67 15.21
CA HIS A 213 -17.31 10.09 14.88
C HIS A 213 -15.96 10.51 15.44
N LEU A 214 -15.17 11.24 14.66
CA LEU A 214 -13.91 11.79 15.16
C LEU A 214 -14.22 12.51 16.47
N ALA A 215 -13.40 12.24 17.49
CA ALA A 215 -13.49 12.89 18.79
C ALA A 215 -13.47 14.41 18.60
N ALA A 216 -14.62 15.03 18.65
CA ALA A 216 -14.88 16.44 18.38
C ALA A 216 -15.44 17.11 19.62
N LEU A 217 -15.12 18.38 19.81
CA LEU A 217 -15.75 19.20 20.83
C LEU A 217 -17.20 19.52 20.39
N ASP A 218 -18.16 19.46 21.32
CA ASP A 218 -19.49 19.99 21.05
C ASP A 218 -19.40 21.48 20.71
N TYR A 219 -20.10 21.93 19.68
CA TYR A 219 -20.08 23.34 19.28
C TYR A 219 -20.59 24.29 20.37
N ARG A 220 -21.43 23.82 21.29
CA ARG A 220 -21.94 24.59 22.44
C ARG A 220 -20.82 24.94 23.42
N ASP A 221 -19.77 24.13 23.51
CA ASP A 221 -18.64 24.33 24.39
C ASP A 221 -17.49 25.09 23.75
N ILE A 222 -17.56 25.42 22.47
CA ILE A 222 -16.45 26.01 21.73
C ILE A 222 -16.01 27.35 22.28
N SER A 223 -16.93 28.16 22.75
CA SER A 223 -16.64 29.49 23.27
C SER A 223 -15.82 29.40 24.58
N ALA A 224 -16.23 28.53 25.53
CA ALA A 224 -15.47 28.28 26.74
C ALA A 224 -14.08 27.72 26.45
N PHE A 225 -14.00 26.81 25.47
CA PHE A 225 -12.72 26.24 25.04
C PHE A 225 -11.81 27.31 24.43
N MET A 226 -12.30 28.18 23.57
CA MET A 226 -11.52 29.27 22.97
C MET A 226 -11.02 30.26 23.99
N GLY A 227 -11.83 30.59 25.02
CA GLY A 227 -11.41 31.41 26.14
C GLY A 227 -10.24 30.79 26.93
N ALA A 228 -10.28 29.48 27.19
CA ALA A 228 -9.17 28.75 27.82
C ALA A 228 -7.94 28.62 26.91
N LEU A 229 -8.14 28.44 25.60
CA LEU A 229 -7.05 28.37 24.63
C LEU A 229 -6.33 29.71 24.46
N ALA A 230 -7.04 30.83 24.54
CA ALA A 230 -6.46 32.15 24.48
C ALA A 230 -5.46 32.43 25.60
N GLN A 231 -5.64 31.79 26.76
CA GLN A 231 -4.71 31.86 27.91
C GLN A 231 -3.48 30.98 27.76
N GLN A 232 -3.46 30.08 26.76
CA GLN A 232 -2.29 29.25 26.50
C GLN A 232 -1.22 30.03 25.76
N GLU A 233 0.02 29.96 26.27
CA GLU A 233 1.16 30.60 25.66
C GLU A 233 1.72 29.79 24.50
N GLY A 234 2.48 30.45 23.65
CA GLY A 234 3.27 29.85 22.60
C GLY A 234 2.55 29.76 21.23
N ILE A 235 3.39 29.59 20.22
CA ILE A 235 2.97 29.68 18.80
C ILE A 235 2.05 28.53 18.40
N ALA A 236 2.14 27.36 19.08
CA ALA A 236 1.30 26.21 18.82
C ALA A 236 -0.17 26.44 19.27
N ALA A 237 -0.35 27.19 20.37
CA ALA A 237 -1.69 27.60 20.81
C ALA A 237 -2.32 28.55 19.79
N ARG A 238 -1.58 29.54 19.31
CA ARG A 238 -2.04 30.47 18.25
C ARG A 238 -2.35 29.73 16.95
N ALA A 239 -1.56 28.70 16.59
CA ALA A 239 -1.81 27.86 15.43
C ALA A 239 -3.12 27.02 15.58
N LEU A 240 -3.41 26.51 16.78
CA LEU A 240 -4.66 25.80 17.06
C LEU A 240 -5.87 26.74 17.00
N GLU A 241 -5.75 27.93 17.58
CA GLU A 241 -6.76 28.97 17.54
C GLU A 241 -7.09 29.38 16.08
N PHE A 242 -6.05 29.63 15.29
CA PHE A 242 -6.19 29.95 13.87
C PHE A 242 -6.83 28.77 13.08
N ALA A 243 -6.47 27.51 13.40
CA ALA A 243 -7.06 26.34 12.79
C ALA A 243 -8.58 26.23 13.08
N ILE A 244 -9.00 26.56 14.29
CA ILE A 244 -10.41 26.57 14.70
C ILE A 244 -11.17 27.68 13.97
N LEU A 245 -10.67 28.91 13.99
CA LEU A 245 -11.32 30.08 13.38
C LEU A 245 -11.46 29.94 11.86
N THR A 246 -10.50 29.32 11.18
CA THR A 246 -10.54 29.11 9.73
C THR A 246 -11.19 27.79 9.33
N ALA A 247 -11.47 26.89 10.28
CA ALA A 247 -11.87 25.49 10.03
C ALA A 247 -10.94 24.75 9.05
N ALA A 248 -9.69 25.20 8.90
CA ALA A 248 -8.70 24.67 7.99
C ALA A 248 -8.14 23.33 8.47
N ARG A 249 -7.57 22.54 7.56
CA ARG A 249 -6.86 21.33 7.96
C ARG A 249 -5.59 21.66 8.73
N ALA A 250 -5.34 21.00 9.84
CA ALA A 250 -4.13 21.22 10.66
C ALA A 250 -2.84 21.20 9.83
N GLY A 251 -2.73 20.30 8.87
CA GLY A 251 -1.57 20.25 7.96
C GLY A 251 -1.40 21.48 7.08
N SER A 252 -2.49 22.16 6.67
CA SER A 252 -2.43 23.40 5.92
C SER A 252 -1.99 24.56 6.82
N VAL A 253 -2.52 24.61 8.06
CA VAL A 253 -2.20 25.66 9.03
C VAL A 253 -0.71 25.60 9.42
N ILE A 254 -0.21 24.46 9.88
CA ILE A 254 1.19 24.37 10.33
C ILE A 254 2.22 24.62 9.22
N ALA A 255 1.84 24.44 7.96
CA ALA A 255 2.69 24.68 6.82
C ALA A 255 2.41 26.00 6.11
N SER A 256 1.55 26.88 6.69
CA SER A 256 1.24 28.18 6.10
C SER A 256 2.45 29.08 6.04
N ARG A 257 2.53 29.87 4.98
CA ARG A 257 3.61 30.82 4.73
C ARG A 257 3.10 32.24 4.67
N TRP A 258 3.93 33.20 5.00
CA TRP A 258 3.57 34.59 4.97
C TRP A 258 3.21 35.09 3.57
N GLU A 259 3.85 34.57 2.53
CA GLU A 259 3.55 34.87 1.13
C GLU A 259 2.13 34.48 0.69
N GLU A 260 1.46 33.62 1.47
CA GLU A 260 0.08 33.16 1.22
C GLU A 260 -0.96 34.06 1.86
N ILE A 261 -0.55 35.04 2.68
CA ILE A 261 -1.42 35.91 3.46
C ILE A 261 -1.53 37.28 2.79
N ASP A 262 -2.73 37.63 2.36
CA ASP A 262 -3.06 39.00 1.94
C ASP A 262 -3.84 39.68 3.06
N PHE A 263 -3.15 40.53 3.82
CA PHE A 263 -3.76 41.31 4.92
C PHE A 263 -4.80 42.31 4.43
N LYS A 264 -4.58 42.92 3.25
CA LYS A 264 -5.50 43.92 2.67
C LYS A 264 -6.80 43.26 2.22
N ALA A 265 -6.70 42.14 1.50
CA ALA A 265 -7.88 41.38 1.07
C ALA A 265 -8.42 40.46 2.18
N ARG A 266 -7.75 40.35 3.32
CA ARG A 266 -8.05 39.41 4.41
C ARG A 266 -8.28 37.99 3.88
N THR A 267 -7.26 37.48 3.21
CA THR A 267 -7.34 36.18 2.54
C THR A 267 -6.08 35.40 2.78
N TRP A 268 -6.24 34.10 3.08
CA TRP A 268 -5.17 33.13 3.08
C TRP A 268 -5.35 32.19 1.90
N THR A 269 -4.41 32.18 0.97
CA THR A 269 -4.45 31.39 -0.25
C THR A 269 -3.51 30.19 -0.14
N VAL A 270 -4.05 28.98 -0.03
CA VAL A 270 -3.26 27.74 0.00
C VAL A 270 -3.10 27.20 -1.42
N PRO A 271 -1.86 27.08 -1.93
CA PRO A 271 -1.62 26.64 -3.30
C PRO A 271 -2.04 25.18 -3.53
N ALA A 272 -2.31 24.83 -4.79
CA ALA A 272 -2.86 23.54 -5.20
C ALA A 272 -2.02 22.34 -4.76
N GLU A 273 -0.69 22.47 -4.75
CA GLU A 273 0.25 21.40 -4.40
C GLU A 273 0.11 20.97 -2.92
N ARG A 274 -0.35 21.87 -2.07
CA ARG A 274 -0.56 21.63 -0.64
C ARG A 274 -1.99 21.22 -0.29
N MET A 275 -2.90 21.29 -1.26
CA MET A 275 -4.30 20.89 -1.07
C MET A 275 -4.52 19.43 -1.48
N LYS A 276 -5.28 18.67 -0.67
CA LYS A 276 -5.62 17.28 -0.96
C LYS A 276 -6.34 17.11 -2.30
N ALA A 277 -7.13 18.10 -2.71
CA ALA A 277 -7.87 18.10 -3.98
C ALA A 277 -7.05 18.61 -5.18
N ARG A 278 -5.77 18.96 -5.00
CA ARG A 278 -4.89 19.58 -6.02
C ARG A 278 -5.53 20.80 -6.70
N ARG A 279 -6.27 21.59 -5.93
CA ARG A 279 -6.85 22.87 -6.36
C ARG A 279 -6.53 23.90 -5.30
N GLU A 280 -6.12 25.09 -5.73
CA GLU A 280 -5.96 26.25 -4.85
C GLU A 280 -7.21 26.47 -4.02
N HIS A 281 -7.01 26.88 -2.76
CA HIS A 281 -8.12 27.19 -1.88
C HIS A 281 -7.86 28.47 -1.12
N ARG A 282 -8.78 29.41 -1.23
CA ARG A 282 -8.75 30.69 -0.53
C ARG A 282 -9.61 30.61 0.73
N TYR A 283 -9.00 30.87 1.87
CA TYR A 283 -9.71 31.02 3.14
C TYR A 283 -9.95 32.51 3.41
N PRO A 284 -11.21 33.00 3.51
CA PRO A 284 -11.47 34.33 4.01
C PRO A 284 -11.09 34.37 5.50
N LEU A 285 -10.40 35.40 5.92
CA LEU A 285 -9.95 35.60 7.28
C LEU A 285 -10.92 36.53 8.03
N SER A 286 -11.46 36.05 9.16
CA SER A 286 -12.23 36.87 10.09
C SER A 286 -11.33 37.88 10.79
N ASP A 287 -11.91 38.89 11.43
CA ASP A 287 -11.17 39.87 12.22
C ASP A 287 -10.29 39.19 13.28
N ALA A 288 -10.83 38.20 13.99
CA ALA A 288 -10.09 37.43 15.00
C ALA A 288 -8.90 36.66 14.39
N ALA A 289 -9.10 35.99 13.25
CA ALA A 289 -8.02 35.27 12.57
C ALA A 289 -6.95 36.22 12.04
N THR A 290 -7.34 37.37 11.53
CA THR A 290 -6.43 38.44 11.07
C THR A 290 -5.60 39.02 12.23
N ALA A 291 -6.21 39.24 13.39
CA ALA A 291 -5.52 39.73 14.58
C ALA A 291 -4.41 38.78 15.06
N ILE A 292 -4.66 37.45 15.04
CA ILE A 292 -3.61 36.46 15.35
C ILE A 292 -2.43 36.59 14.38
N LEU A 293 -2.71 36.70 13.08
CA LEU A 293 -1.67 36.84 12.06
C LEU A 293 -0.90 38.16 12.21
N ALA A 294 -1.59 39.25 12.49
CA ALA A 294 -0.95 40.56 12.70
C ALA A 294 0.01 40.53 13.88
N ALA A 295 -0.41 39.98 15.02
CA ALA A 295 0.46 39.82 16.19
C ALA A 295 1.71 38.96 15.90
N LEU A 296 1.56 37.87 15.13
CA LEU A 296 2.68 37.03 14.75
C LEU A 296 3.57 37.64 13.66
N TRP A 297 3.04 38.57 12.85
CA TRP A 297 3.81 39.26 11.83
C TRP A 297 4.87 40.19 12.45
N GLU A 298 4.56 40.84 13.55
CA GLU A 298 5.47 41.73 14.25
C GLU A 298 6.71 40.98 14.78
N THR A 299 6.54 39.72 15.17
CA THR A 299 7.61 38.88 15.76
C THR A 299 8.15 37.79 14.81
N ARG A 300 7.83 37.90 13.52
CA ARG A 300 8.19 36.87 12.55
C ARG A 300 9.68 36.67 12.42
N SER A 301 10.14 35.44 12.45
CA SER A 301 11.54 35.03 12.28
C SER A 301 11.74 33.98 11.16
N SER A 302 10.70 33.65 10.43
CA SER A 302 10.67 32.56 9.44
C SER A 302 9.73 32.89 8.30
N GLN A 303 9.89 32.20 7.16
CA GLN A 303 8.91 32.23 6.07
C GLN A 303 7.57 31.59 6.46
N PHE A 304 7.55 30.73 7.51
CA PHE A 304 6.35 30.09 7.99
C PHE A 304 5.63 30.99 9.00
N VAL A 305 4.28 31.01 8.93
CA VAL A 305 3.43 31.70 9.90
C VAL A 305 3.59 31.06 11.28
N PHE A 306 3.65 29.73 11.32
CA PHE A 306 3.86 28.95 12.54
C PHE A 306 5.15 28.14 12.42
N PRO A 307 6.31 28.71 12.71
CA PRO A 307 7.61 28.05 12.63
C PRO A 307 7.70 26.89 13.64
N GLY A 308 8.47 25.87 13.28
CA GLY A 308 8.86 24.79 14.16
C GLY A 308 10.08 25.13 15.03
N ALA A 309 10.46 24.23 15.94
CA ALA A 309 11.65 24.36 16.76
C ALA A 309 12.96 24.36 15.95
N GLN A 310 12.96 23.73 14.77
CA GLN A 310 14.10 23.78 13.86
C GLN A 310 13.99 24.98 12.91
N ALA A 311 15.04 25.76 12.80
CA ALA A 311 15.07 26.90 11.90
C ALA A 311 14.74 26.51 10.45
N GLY A 312 13.92 27.31 9.78
CA GLY A 312 13.50 27.07 8.39
C GLY A 312 12.55 25.88 8.18
N ARG A 313 12.05 25.27 9.25
CA ARG A 313 11.06 24.18 9.19
C ARG A 313 9.70 24.63 9.73
N PRO A 314 8.60 24.11 9.15
CA PRO A 314 7.27 24.33 9.71
C PRO A 314 7.11 23.61 11.04
N MET A 315 6.10 23.98 11.81
CA MET A 315 5.70 23.30 13.03
C MET A 315 5.42 21.81 12.80
N ASN A 316 5.71 20.97 13.78
CA ASN A 316 5.37 19.53 13.72
C ASN A 316 3.86 19.33 13.78
N ALA A 317 3.34 18.37 13.00
CA ALA A 317 1.91 18.06 12.95
C ALA A 317 1.33 17.63 14.31
N GLY A 318 2.15 17.09 15.22
CA GLY A 318 1.75 16.71 16.58
C GLY A 318 1.61 17.90 17.55
N ALA A 319 2.16 19.08 17.23
CA ALA A 319 2.20 20.21 18.15
C ALA A 319 0.81 20.68 18.60
N LEU A 320 -0.16 20.72 17.68
CA LEU A 320 -1.54 21.08 18.02
C LEU A 320 -2.20 20.06 18.98
N LEU A 321 -1.85 18.78 18.85
CA LEU A 321 -2.34 17.75 19.76
C LEU A 321 -1.69 17.90 21.14
N ILE A 322 -0.43 18.29 21.22
CA ILE A 322 0.28 18.55 22.48
C ILE A 322 -0.41 19.69 23.23
N VAL A 323 -0.83 20.77 22.55
CA VAL A 323 -1.60 21.86 23.17
C VAL A 323 -2.91 21.33 23.77
N LEU A 324 -3.65 20.48 23.08
CA LEU A 324 -4.86 19.86 23.64
C LEU A 324 -4.55 19.03 24.88
N ARG A 325 -3.46 18.27 24.87
CA ARG A 325 -3.06 17.43 26.00
C ARG A 325 -2.61 18.28 27.21
N SER A 326 -1.88 19.38 26.99
CA SER A 326 -1.52 20.30 28.08
C SER A 326 -2.72 21.00 28.70
N MET A 327 -3.82 21.19 27.94
CA MET A 327 -5.10 21.66 28.44
C MET A 327 -5.96 20.57 29.10
N GLY A 328 -5.42 19.37 29.31
CA GLY A 328 -6.15 18.23 29.89
C GLY A 328 -7.17 17.56 28.95
N ARG A 329 -7.22 17.95 27.66
CA ARG A 329 -8.20 17.43 26.69
C ARG A 329 -7.64 16.22 25.97
N THR A 330 -7.97 15.03 26.51
CA THR A 330 -7.62 13.73 25.90
C THR A 330 -8.73 13.16 25.03
N ASP A 331 -9.90 13.71 25.12
CA ASP A 331 -11.17 13.33 24.50
C ASP A 331 -11.33 13.86 23.08
N ILE A 332 -10.57 14.87 22.67
CA ILE A 332 -10.69 15.53 21.36
C ILE A 332 -9.34 15.55 20.61
N VAL A 333 -9.42 15.77 19.31
CA VAL A 333 -8.26 15.90 18.43
C VAL A 333 -8.36 17.16 17.56
N PRO A 334 -7.25 17.75 17.07
CA PRO A 334 -7.29 18.99 16.28
C PRO A 334 -8.20 18.91 15.06
N HIS A 335 -8.30 17.75 14.41
CA HIS A 335 -9.19 17.56 13.27
C HIS A 335 -10.66 17.55 13.64
N GLY A 336 -11.02 17.21 14.88
CA GLY A 336 -12.38 17.21 15.41
C GLY A 336 -13.05 18.57 15.36
N PHE A 337 -12.30 19.67 15.49
CA PHE A 337 -12.86 21.02 15.41
C PHE A 337 -13.50 21.36 14.06
N ARG A 338 -13.15 20.63 13.01
CA ARG A 338 -13.84 20.77 11.71
C ARG A 338 -15.23 20.14 11.75
N SER A 339 -15.42 19.08 12.54
CA SER A 339 -16.74 18.52 12.82
C SER A 339 -17.54 19.51 13.69
N THR A 340 -16.94 20.05 14.75
CA THR A 340 -17.53 21.11 15.58
C THR A 340 -18.04 22.28 14.75
N PHE A 341 -17.23 22.79 13.83
CA PHE A 341 -17.65 23.86 12.90
C PHE A 341 -18.81 23.42 12.00
N ARG A 342 -18.73 22.20 11.45
CA ARG A 342 -19.78 21.68 10.55
C ARG A 342 -21.12 21.48 11.28
N ASP A 343 -21.07 20.96 12.51
CA ASP A 343 -22.24 20.76 13.35
C ASP A 343 -22.88 22.11 13.73
N TRP A 344 -22.06 23.11 14.08
CA TRP A 344 -22.56 24.49 14.28
C TRP A 344 -23.17 25.05 13.01
N CYS A 345 -22.57 24.84 11.84
CA CYS A 345 -23.16 25.28 10.58
C CYS A 345 -24.52 24.65 10.33
N ALA A 346 -24.68 23.36 10.64
CA ALA A 346 -25.92 22.64 10.41
C ALA A 346 -27.03 22.96 11.41
N GLU A 347 -26.66 23.14 12.69
CA GLU A 347 -27.63 23.24 13.79
C GLU A 347 -28.00 24.71 14.16
N VAL A 348 -27.09 25.65 13.91
CA VAL A 348 -27.25 27.04 14.43
C VAL A 348 -27.18 28.06 13.32
N SER A 349 -26.41 27.86 12.28
CA SER A 349 -26.25 28.86 11.24
C SER A 349 -27.34 28.78 10.15
N ASN A 350 -27.68 29.94 9.56
CA ASN A 350 -28.58 30.00 8.42
C ASN A 350 -27.87 29.96 7.06
N PHE A 351 -26.58 29.58 7.05
CA PHE A 351 -25.83 29.50 5.81
C PHE A 351 -26.14 28.19 5.07
N PRO A 352 -26.29 28.24 3.72
CA PRO A 352 -26.51 27.06 2.92
C PRO A 352 -25.39 26.01 3.16
N HIS A 353 -25.75 24.71 3.22
CA HIS A 353 -24.85 23.60 3.44
C HIS A 353 -23.61 23.64 2.52
N GLU A 354 -23.80 24.03 1.27
CA GLU A 354 -22.71 24.15 0.28
C GLU A 354 -21.65 25.19 0.66
N VAL A 355 -22.02 26.28 1.37
CA VAL A 355 -21.08 27.30 1.83
C VAL A 355 -20.18 26.72 2.91
N ALA A 356 -20.72 25.91 3.84
CA ALA A 356 -19.98 25.20 4.86
C ALA A 356 -19.04 24.15 4.26
N GLU A 357 -19.51 23.33 3.31
CA GLU A 357 -18.68 22.33 2.64
C GLU A 357 -17.50 22.97 1.86
N MET A 358 -17.77 24.11 1.19
CA MET A 358 -16.72 24.87 0.51
C MET A 358 -15.74 25.52 1.49
N ALA A 359 -16.21 26.03 2.64
CA ALA A 359 -15.31 26.54 3.69
C ALA A 359 -14.38 25.46 4.22
N LEU A 360 -14.87 24.24 4.35
CA LEU A 360 -14.09 23.06 4.73
C LEU A 360 -13.18 22.54 3.61
N ALA A 361 -13.17 23.14 2.42
CA ALA A 361 -12.45 22.62 1.25
C ALA A 361 -12.77 21.14 0.98
N HIS A 362 -14.06 20.77 1.11
CA HIS A 362 -14.55 19.46 0.70
C HIS A 362 -14.86 19.48 -0.80
N THR A 363 -14.64 18.37 -1.47
CA THR A 363 -15.09 18.21 -2.85
C THR A 363 -16.59 18.02 -2.86
N VAL A 364 -17.32 18.89 -3.57
CA VAL A 364 -18.75 18.69 -3.82
C VAL A 364 -18.96 17.36 -4.52
N ALA A 365 -19.83 16.52 -3.97
CA ALA A 365 -19.94 15.11 -4.33
C ALA A 365 -20.42 14.87 -5.77
N SER A 366 -21.22 15.79 -6.35
CA SER A 366 -21.78 15.63 -7.68
C SER A 366 -20.83 16.15 -8.78
N ALA A 367 -20.49 15.28 -9.73
CA ALA A 367 -19.74 15.67 -10.93
C ALA A 367 -20.52 16.71 -11.78
N VAL A 368 -21.85 16.61 -11.78
CA VAL A 368 -22.76 17.52 -12.47
C VAL A 368 -22.73 18.93 -11.83
N GLU A 369 -22.87 19.02 -10.51
CA GLU A 369 -22.77 20.31 -9.81
C GLU A 369 -21.41 20.99 -9.99
N ARG A 370 -20.33 20.22 -10.03
CA ARG A 370 -18.99 20.74 -10.30
C ARG A 370 -18.83 21.35 -11.69
N ALA A 371 -19.51 20.79 -12.70
CA ALA A 371 -19.47 21.30 -14.07
C ALA A 371 -20.19 22.63 -14.23
N TYR A 372 -21.25 22.86 -13.46
CA TYR A 372 -22.05 24.09 -13.53
C TYR A 372 -21.56 25.21 -12.61
N ARG A 373 -20.76 24.92 -11.60
CA ARG A 373 -20.32 25.89 -10.60
C ARG A 373 -18.96 26.52 -10.98
N ARG A 374 -19.00 27.80 -11.38
CA ARG A 374 -17.80 28.59 -11.72
C ARG A 374 -17.25 29.40 -10.54
N GLY A 375 -18.05 29.71 -9.51
CA GLY A 375 -17.63 30.50 -8.35
C GLY A 375 -17.32 29.66 -7.11
N ASP A 376 -16.51 30.23 -6.20
CA ASP A 376 -16.10 29.61 -4.93
C ASP A 376 -16.87 30.12 -3.71
N LEU A 377 -17.95 30.86 -3.92
CA LEU A 377 -18.82 31.49 -2.89
C LEU A 377 -18.01 32.31 -1.86
N PHE A 378 -16.95 32.98 -2.29
CA PHE A 378 -15.97 33.61 -1.39
C PHE A 378 -16.60 34.58 -0.40
N GLU A 379 -17.48 35.50 -0.86
CA GLU A 379 -18.11 36.47 0.02
C GLU A 379 -19.10 35.83 1.02
N LYS A 380 -19.82 34.80 0.62
CA LYS A 380 -20.67 34.03 1.56
C LYS A 380 -19.82 33.31 2.60
N ARG A 381 -18.68 32.77 2.20
CA ARG A 381 -17.73 32.15 3.11
C ARG A 381 -17.05 33.15 4.05
N ARG A 382 -16.85 34.39 3.61
CA ARG A 382 -16.36 35.51 4.46
C ARG A 382 -17.36 35.78 5.57
N GLN A 383 -18.65 35.94 5.22
CA GLN A 383 -19.73 36.15 6.19
C GLN A 383 -19.82 34.97 7.17
N LEU A 384 -19.70 33.74 6.67
CA LEU A 384 -19.67 32.52 7.51
C LEU A 384 -18.48 32.52 8.48
N ALA A 385 -17.29 32.88 8.01
CA ALA A 385 -16.08 32.94 8.86
C ALA A 385 -16.20 33.97 9.97
N GLU A 386 -16.77 35.15 9.67
CA GLU A 386 -17.07 36.18 10.69
C GLU A 386 -18.15 35.73 11.68
N ALA A 387 -19.18 35.06 11.20
CA ALA A 387 -20.25 34.56 12.07
C ALA A 387 -19.69 33.46 13.02
N TRP A 388 -18.85 32.58 12.51
CA TRP A 388 -18.15 31.56 13.31
C TRP A 388 -17.22 32.17 14.36
N ALA A 389 -16.38 33.12 13.96
CA ALA A 389 -15.47 33.80 14.89
C ALA A 389 -16.24 34.50 16.01
N ARG A 390 -17.33 35.19 15.69
CA ARG A 390 -18.25 35.80 16.69
C ARG A 390 -18.84 34.74 17.62
N TYR A 391 -19.25 33.61 17.09
CA TYR A 391 -19.81 32.52 17.90
C TYR A 391 -18.73 31.94 18.87
N CYS A 392 -17.53 31.76 18.41
CA CYS A 392 -16.37 31.30 19.21
C CYS A 392 -16.02 32.33 20.33
N ALA A 393 -16.23 33.61 20.12
CA ALA A 393 -15.90 34.68 21.07
C ALA A 393 -17.01 34.99 22.07
N LYS A 394 -18.25 34.48 21.89
CA LYS A 394 -19.36 34.79 22.82
C LYS A 394 -19.00 34.27 24.24
N PRO A 395 -19.21 35.07 25.29
CA PRO A 395 -19.12 34.57 26.64
C PRO A 395 -20.07 33.37 26.82
N GLY A 396 -19.54 32.21 27.16
CA GLY A 396 -20.35 30.99 27.32
C GLY A 396 -21.37 31.17 28.43
N THR A 397 -22.64 30.83 28.16
CA THR A 397 -23.66 30.63 29.15
C THR A 397 -23.53 29.28 29.85
N GLY A 398 -22.49 28.51 29.54
CA GLY A 398 -22.20 27.20 30.10
C GLY A 398 -21.43 27.31 31.42
N LYS A 399 -21.73 26.42 32.38
CA LYS A 399 -21.00 26.25 33.64
C LYS A 399 -19.49 26.15 33.33
N VAL A 400 -18.73 27.07 33.90
CA VAL A 400 -17.25 27.00 33.92
C VAL A 400 -16.87 25.73 34.70
N VAL A 401 -16.54 24.68 33.98
CA VAL A 401 -15.85 23.54 34.59
C VAL A 401 -14.42 24.00 34.81
N ALA A 402 -14.09 24.32 36.07
CA ALA A 402 -12.73 24.67 36.47
C ALA A 402 -11.82 23.47 36.13
N PHE A 403 -10.91 23.65 35.17
CA PHE A 403 -9.88 22.66 34.87
C PHE A 403 -8.83 22.75 35.98
N GLY A 404 -8.94 21.82 36.97
CA GLY A 404 -7.98 21.72 38.06
C GLY A 404 -6.60 21.36 37.49
N VAL A 405 -5.64 22.21 37.78
CA VAL A 405 -4.22 21.91 37.70
C VAL A 405 -3.92 20.88 38.82
N ARG A 406 -3.54 19.67 38.45
CA ARG A 406 -2.81 18.74 39.28
C ARG A 406 -1.50 18.37 38.64
#